data_3bb676ccf8990a5c04a294ce22877040
#
_entry.id   3bb676ccf8990a5c04a294ce22877040
#
_cell.length_a   1.000
_cell.length_b   1.000
_cell.length_c   1.000
_cell.angle_alpha   90.00
_cell.angle_beta   90.00
_cell.angle_gamma   90.00
#
_symmetry.space_group_name_H-M   'P 1'
#
loop_
_entity.id
_entity.type
_entity.pdbx_description
1 polymer ?
#
loop_
_entity_poly.entity_id
_entity_poly.type
_entity_poly.pdbx_seq_one_letter_code
_entity_poly.pdbx_strand_id
1 'polypeptide(L)'
;AIEAANAGKKIVILESQAMAGGNSIRSTGGMNAAKTPEQDKNSFDEAAGVEKTLATAAEKFADNETITALAATVKSQWDAYQANPQGYFDSVELMELDTMIGGKGKNNPELVKALAENSADAIEWLASIGAEVKNVGAFGGASVKRIHRPVNADGKVTAVGAYIVPILEKNLQDRNVQFLFDTTANEIIMKDGKAVGIKATGKDGHKVTINAKSVVIATGGFGANAEMVEKYKPELKGFATTNAEGAQGQGIDMATAAGAATVDMNQIQIHPTVHIEEDGNAHLITEGLRGDGAILVNAEGKRFYDEVSTRDKVSAAIIAQPDKSAWLVVDQAMVDKSAVIAGYIKSGYTVTGATYEELAKAMGVDEATFTSTMNTWNQAVEAKSDTEFGRTSFANPLATAPYYAIKITPAVHHTMGGIVINPKAEVLNEKGEAISGLYAAGEVTGGVHGANRLGGNAVADFVVFGRISGQSAADNAK
;
A
#
# COMPACT_ATOMS: atom_id res chain seq x y z
N ALA A 1 -6.45 -17.74 6.07
CA ALA A 1 -7.37 -18.86 5.81
C ALA A 1 -6.66 -20.00 5.04
N ILE A 2 -5.96 -19.74 3.91
CA ILE A 2 -5.28 -20.78 3.10
C ILE A 2 -4.29 -21.59 3.95
N GLU A 3 -3.43 -20.93 4.74
CA GLU A 3 -2.46 -21.60 5.63
C GLU A 3 -3.14 -22.52 6.65
N ALA A 4 -4.23 -22.05 7.27
CA ALA A 4 -4.98 -22.86 8.20
C ALA A 4 -5.71 -24.05 7.53
N ALA A 5 -6.21 -23.86 6.29
CA ALA A 5 -6.81 -24.94 5.50
C ALA A 5 -5.75 -25.99 5.11
N ASN A 6 -4.54 -25.56 4.73
CA ASN A 6 -3.41 -26.44 4.46
C ASN A 6 -3.00 -27.25 5.70
N ALA A 7 -3.19 -26.69 6.91
CA ALA A 7 -3.00 -27.38 8.19
C ALA A 7 -4.20 -28.27 8.59
N GLY A 8 -5.14 -28.52 7.68
CA GLY A 8 -6.30 -29.40 7.91
C GLY A 8 -7.38 -28.82 8.83
N LYS A 9 -7.43 -27.50 9.03
CA LYS A 9 -8.44 -26.88 9.87
C LYS A 9 -9.72 -26.56 9.08
N LYS A 10 -10.87 -26.67 9.76
CA LYS A 10 -12.15 -26.23 9.21
C LYS A 10 -12.31 -24.73 9.42
N ILE A 11 -12.63 -23.98 8.35
CA ILE A 11 -12.64 -22.54 8.33
C ILE A 11 -13.99 -22.03 7.83
N VAL A 12 -14.47 -20.98 8.46
CA VAL A 12 -15.60 -20.16 7.99
C VAL A 12 -15.12 -18.70 7.87
N ILE A 13 -15.39 -18.07 6.75
CA ILE A 13 -15.13 -16.65 6.51
C ILE A 13 -16.47 -15.90 6.54
N LEU A 14 -16.53 -14.86 7.38
CA LEU A 14 -17.64 -13.91 7.42
C LEU A 14 -17.24 -12.67 6.63
N GLU A 15 -18.07 -12.24 5.69
CA GLU A 15 -17.91 -11.01 4.93
C GLU A 15 -19.21 -10.19 4.99
N SER A 16 -19.09 -8.94 5.39
CA SER A 16 -20.24 -8.03 5.53
C SER A 16 -20.84 -7.60 4.20
N GLN A 17 -20.05 -7.68 3.12
CA GLN A 17 -20.45 -7.32 1.77
C GLN A 17 -20.89 -8.56 0.96
N ALA A 18 -21.47 -8.32 -0.21
CA ALA A 18 -21.91 -9.38 -1.13
C ALA A 18 -20.74 -10.08 -1.85
N MET A 19 -19.50 -9.56 -1.72
CA MET A 19 -18.29 -10.11 -2.34
C MET A 19 -17.08 -9.91 -1.46
N ALA A 20 -16.11 -10.81 -1.57
CA ALA A 20 -14.84 -10.71 -0.87
C ALA A 20 -13.89 -9.66 -1.48
N GLY A 21 -12.93 -9.21 -0.71
CA GLY A 21 -11.79 -8.43 -1.17
C GLY A 21 -11.69 -7.01 -0.64
N GLY A 22 -12.81 -6.34 -0.33
CA GLY A 22 -12.80 -5.01 0.27
C GLY A 22 -11.83 -4.03 -0.41
N ASN A 23 -10.92 -3.41 0.37
CA ASN A 23 -9.86 -2.55 -0.16
C ASN A 23 -8.78 -3.34 -0.91
N SER A 24 -8.57 -4.62 -0.59
CA SER A 24 -7.52 -5.43 -1.22
C SER A 24 -7.76 -5.60 -2.72
N ILE A 25 -9.00 -5.88 -3.15
CA ILE A 25 -9.32 -6.03 -4.58
C ILE A 25 -9.19 -4.72 -5.36
N ARG A 26 -9.32 -3.58 -4.69
CA ARG A 26 -9.17 -2.23 -5.26
C ARG A 26 -7.71 -1.78 -5.38
N SER A 27 -6.75 -2.54 -4.83
CA SER A 27 -5.33 -2.20 -4.88
C SER A 27 -4.80 -2.21 -6.31
N THR A 28 -4.29 -1.07 -6.79
CA THR A 28 -3.81 -0.91 -8.16
C THR A 28 -2.29 -0.99 -8.29
N GLY A 29 -1.56 -0.97 -7.18
CA GLY A 29 -0.10 -0.99 -7.14
C GLY A 29 0.50 -2.40 -7.25
N GLY A 30 1.23 -2.79 -6.24
CA GLY A 30 1.92 -4.08 -6.15
C GLY A 30 2.31 -4.39 -4.71
N MET A 31 3.13 -5.40 -4.53
CA MET A 31 3.65 -5.88 -3.26
C MET A 31 5.14 -5.56 -3.11
N ASN A 32 5.53 -4.85 -2.05
CA ASN A 32 6.94 -4.68 -1.72
C ASN A 32 7.53 -6.00 -1.19
N ALA A 33 8.70 -6.35 -1.71
CA ALA A 33 9.50 -7.45 -1.19
C ALA A 33 10.98 -7.18 -1.47
N ALA A 34 11.85 -7.55 -0.54
CA ALA A 34 13.28 -7.36 -0.64
C ALA A 34 14.00 -8.65 -1.02
N LYS A 35 15.05 -8.52 -1.83
CA LYS A 35 15.96 -9.62 -2.15
C LYS A 35 15.30 -10.80 -2.88
N THR A 36 14.48 -10.47 -3.87
CA THR A 36 13.78 -11.48 -4.68
C THR A 36 14.57 -11.82 -5.95
N PRO A 37 14.41 -13.04 -6.50
CA PRO A 37 14.99 -13.38 -7.81
C PRO A 37 14.48 -12.48 -8.95
N GLU A 38 13.31 -11.89 -8.81
CA GLU A 38 12.74 -10.97 -9.81
C GLU A 38 13.48 -9.62 -9.81
N GLN A 39 13.99 -9.16 -8.67
CA GLN A 39 14.86 -7.96 -8.61
C GLN A 39 16.17 -8.19 -9.36
N ASP A 40 16.79 -9.36 -9.24
CA ASP A 40 18.08 -9.68 -9.89
C ASP A 40 18.02 -9.70 -11.43
N LYS A 41 16.82 -9.72 -12.01
CA LYS A 41 16.61 -9.58 -13.46
C LYS A 41 16.68 -8.13 -13.95
N ASN A 42 16.79 -7.18 -13.04
CA ASN A 42 16.83 -5.75 -13.35
C ASN A 42 18.25 -5.21 -13.17
N SER A 43 18.59 -4.17 -13.96
CA SER A 43 19.78 -3.39 -13.71
C SER A 43 19.60 -2.52 -12.47
N PHE A 44 20.64 -2.42 -11.66
CA PHE A 44 20.62 -1.53 -10.49
C PHE A 44 21.07 -0.12 -10.88
N ASP A 45 20.14 0.82 -10.77
CA ASP A 45 20.37 2.24 -11.11
C ASP A 45 20.04 3.19 -9.94
N GLU A 46 19.75 2.65 -8.74
CA GLU A 46 19.17 3.39 -7.61
C GLU A 46 20.21 3.80 -6.54
N ALA A 47 21.50 3.92 -6.89
CA ALA A 47 22.54 4.34 -5.94
C ALA A 47 22.17 5.62 -5.17
N ALA A 48 21.65 6.63 -5.88
CA ALA A 48 21.22 7.88 -5.28
C ALA A 48 20.06 7.70 -4.27
N GLY A 49 19.18 6.72 -4.48
CA GLY A 49 18.11 6.38 -3.56
C GLY A 49 18.65 5.81 -2.24
N VAL A 50 19.61 4.88 -2.32
CA VAL A 50 20.26 4.30 -1.14
C VAL A 50 21.00 5.38 -0.35
N GLU A 51 21.78 6.21 -1.03
CA GLU A 51 22.55 7.30 -0.40
C GLU A 51 21.62 8.33 0.28
N LYS A 52 20.50 8.69 -0.37
CA LYS A 52 19.48 9.59 0.19
C LYS A 52 18.84 9.00 1.46
N THR A 53 18.56 7.69 1.47
CA THR A 53 17.98 7.02 2.65
C THR A 53 18.98 7.01 3.81
N LEU A 54 20.25 6.68 3.57
CA LEU A 54 21.31 6.74 4.58
C LEU A 54 21.51 8.15 5.14
N ALA A 55 21.56 9.16 4.26
CA ALA A 55 21.65 10.56 4.67
C ALA A 55 20.43 10.99 5.50
N THR A 56 19.22 10.61 5.10
CA THR A 56 17.98 10.90 5.85
C THR A 56 18.00 10.27 7.24
N ALA A 57 18.49 9.03 7.37
CA ALA A 57 18.65 8.39 8.68
C ALA A 57 19.57 9.18 9.59
N ALA A 58 20.74 9.59 9.07
CA ALA A 58 21.74 10.36 9.84
C ALA A 58 21.25 11.76 10.23
N GLU A 59 20.56 12.46 9.33
CA GLU A 59 20.14 13.85 9.54
C GLU A 59 18.87 13.98 10.40
N LYS A 60 17.91 13.07 10.24
CA LYS A 60 16.56 13.22 10.81
C LYS A 60 16.22 12.23 11.92
N PHE A 61 17.01 11.18 12.07
CA PHE A 61 16.74 10.09 13.00
C PHE A 61 17.96 9.70 13.83
N ALA A 62 18.92 10.61 14.01
CA ALA A 62 20.14 10.37 14.80
C ALA A 62 19.85 9.90 16.24
N ASP A 63 18.73 10.32 16.81
CA ASP A 63 18.31 9.96 18.17
C ASP A 63 17.48 8.66 18.22
N ASN A 64 17.19 8.03 17.07
CA ASN A 64 16.45 6.78 17.02
C ASN A 64 17.42 5.59 16.89
N GLU A 65 17.63 4.87 17.98
CA GLU A 65 18.58 3.76 18.05
C GLU A 65 18.34 2.67 17.01
N THR A 66 17.07 2.32 16.77
CA THR A 66 16.71 1.29 15.77
C THR A 66 17.07 1.73 14.36
N ILE A 67 16.69 2.95 13.98
CA ILE A 67 16.99 3.48 12.64
C ILE A 67 18.50 3.65 12.46
N THR A 68 19.22 4.11 13.49
CA THR A 68 20.66 4.27 13.46
C THR A 68 21.37 2.93 13.29
N ALA A 69 20.95 1.88 14.01
CA ALA A 69 21.51 0.53 13.88
C ALA A 69 21.24 -0.06 12.49
N LEU A 70 20.03 0.07 11.97
CA LEU A 70 19.68 -0.36 10.61
C LEU A 70 20.52 0.39 9.55
N ALA A 71 20.66 1.72 9.68
CA ALA A 71 21.47 2.53 8.77
C ALA A 71 22.94 2.11 8.76
N ALA A 72 23.51 1.77 9.93
CA ALA A 72 24.89 1.27 10.01
C ALA A 72 25.04 -0.08 9.29
N THR A 73 24.08 -1.00 9.45
CA THR A 73 24.06 -2.28 8.74
C THR A 73 23.94 -2.09 7.23
N VAL A 74 22.98 -1.29 6.79
CA VAL A 74 22.77 -0.98 5.37
C VAL A 74 24.01 -0.29 4.77
N LYS A 75 24.64 0.62 5.49
CA LYS A 75 25.88 1.27 5.03
C LYS A 75 27.00 0.26 4.80
N SER A 76 27.17 -0.70 5.70
CA SER A 76 28.16 -1.78 5.52
C SER A 76 27.84 -2.67 4.32
N GLN A 77 26.57 -3.01 4.11
CA GLN A 77 26.12 -3.78 2.94
C GLN A 77 26.33 -3.00 1.64
N TRP A 78 26.04 -1.69 1.66
CA TRP A 78 26.23 -0.80 0.51
C TRP A 78 27.70 -0.64 0.14
N ASP A 79 28.57 -0.44 1.10
CA ASP A 79 30.02 -0.33 0.87
C ASP A 79 30.59 -1.63 0.28
N ALA A 80 30.15 -2.78 0.78
CA ALA A 80 30.54 -4.09 0.23
C ALA A 80 30.05 -4.29 -1.21
N TYR A 81 28.82 -3.89 -1.51
CA TYR A 81 28.27 -3.93 -2.87
C TYR A 81 29.05 -3.00 -3.82
N GLN A 82 29.33 -1.76 -3.41
CA GLN A 82 30.12 -0.82 -4.23
C GLN A 82 31.54 -1.33 -4.55
N ALA A 83 32.15 -2.04 -3.60
CA ALA A 83 33.48 -2.63 -3.79
C ALA A 83 33.49 -3.80 -4.80
N ASN A 84 32.35 -4.55 -4.88
CA ASN A 84 32.20 -5.68 -5.79
C ASN A 84 30.74 -5.85 -6.20
N PRO A 85 30.21 -5.05 -7.14
CA PRO A 85 28.81 -5.09 -7.55
C PRO A 85 28.42 -6.46 -8.13
N GLN A 86 27.41 -7.11 -7.54
CA GLN A 86 26.86 -8.38 -8.01
C GLN A 86 25.33 -8.34 -7.92
N GLY A 87 24.64 -8.53 -9.05
CA GLY A 87 23.19 -8.54 -9.11
C GLY A 87 22.54 -7.20 -8.74
N TYR A 88 21.32 -7.25 -8.32
CA TYR A 88 20.55 -6.09 -7.86
C TYR A 88 20.79 -5.82 -6.37
N PHE A 89 21.10 -4.58 -6.00
CA PHE A 89 21.28 -4.23 -4.58
C PHE A 89 19.93 -4.02 -3.90
N ASP A 90 19.61 -4.87 -2.98
CA ASP A 90 18.56 -4.71 -1.96
C ASP A 90 18.89 -5.60 -0.76
N SER A 91 18.30 -5.32 0.38
CA SER A 91 18.40 -6.15 1.58
C SER A 91 17.13 -6.05 2.43
N VAL A 92 16.95 -7.04 3.30
CA VAL A 92 15.89 -7.01 4.31
C VAL A 92 16.03 -5.75 5.17
N GLU A 93 17.24 -5.44 5.61
CA GLU A 93 17.53 -4.29 6.47
C GLU A 93 17.32 -2.95 5.75
N LEU A 94 17.53 -2.88 4.43
CA LEU A 94 17.20 -1.70 3.64
C LEU A 94 15.68 -1.51 3.53
N MET A 95 14.91 -2.58 3.38
CA MET A 95 13.45 -2.52 3.42
C MET A 95 12.93 -2.13 4.80
N GLU A 96 13.53 -2.65 5.87
CA GLU A 96 13.22 -2.22 7.24
C GLU A 96 13.52 -0.72 7.42
N LEU A 97 14.69 -0.27 7.00
CA LEU A 97 15.13 1.13 7.12
C LEU A 97 14.19 2.08 6.37
N ASP A 98 13.85 1.79 5.11
CA ASP A 98 12.89 2.57 4.34
C ASP A 98 11.52 2.63 5.04
N THR A 99 11.05 1.50 5.55
CA THR A 99 9.75 1.40 6.24
C THR A 99 9.74 2.18 7.54
N MET A 100 10.80 2.11 8.33
CA MET A 100 10.96 2.86 9.59
C MET A 100 11.05 4.38 9.33
N ILE A 101 11.83 4.80 8.35
CA ILE A 101 11.93 6.22 7.94
C ILE A 101 10.59 6.72 7.40
N GLY A 102 9.96 5.94 6.51
CA GLY A 102 8.64 6.25 5.96
C GLY A 102 7.57 6.43 7.04
N GLY A 103 7.57 5.56 8.04
CA GLY A 103 6.71 5.60 9.21
C GLY A 103 7.11 6.63 10.28
N LYS A 104 8.11 7.46 9.99
CA LYS A 104 8.66 8.52 10.87
C LYS A 104 9.17 8.00 12.22
N GLY A 105 9.69 6.78 12.22
CA GLY A 105 10.22 6.13 13.43
C GLY A 105 9.17 5.75 14.47
N LYS A 106 7.87 5.79 14.11
CA LYS A 106 6.76 5.40 15.02
C LYS A 106 6.35 3.93 14.87
N ASN A 107 6.89 3.25 13.89
CA ASN A 107 6.63 1.83 13.66
C ASN A 107 7.07 0.99 14.89
N ASN A 108 6.40 -0.14 15.10
CA ASN A 108 6.95 -1.20 15.95
C ASN A 108 8.07 -1.93 15.17
N PRO A 109 9.34 -1.87 15.60
CA PRO A 109 10.47 -2.47 14.87
C PRO A 109 10.34 -3.98 14.67
N GLU A 110 9.75 -4.70 15.63
CA GLU A 110 9.57 -6.16 15.52
C GLU A 110 8.58 -6.53 14.41
N LEU A 111 7.52 -5.71 14.23
CA LEU A 111 6.55 -5.91 13.15
C LEU A 111 7.14 -5.55 11.79
N VAL A 112 7.93 -4.47 11.71
CA VAL A 112 8.63 -4.09 10.47
C VAL A 112 9.62 -5.18 10.06
N LYS A 113 10.38 -5.71 11.02
CA LYS A 113 11.29 -6.82 10.80
C LYS A 113 10.57 -8.06 10.30
N ALA A 114 9.47 -8.46 10.95
CA ALA A 114 8.66 -9.60 10.50
C ALA A 114 8.11 -9.39 9.08
N LEU A 115 7.67 -8.17 8.73
CA LEU A 115 7.23 -7.83 7.38
C LEU A 115 8.36 -8.02 6.36
N ALA A 116 9.52 -7.43 6.60
CA ALA A 116 10.64 -7.42 5.66
C ALA A 116 11.26 -8.82 5.49
N GLU A 117 11.53 -9.53 6.59
CA GLU A 117 12.11 -10.88 6.57
C GLU A 117 11.24 -11.90 5.83
N ASN A 118 9.91 -11.77 5.89
CA ASN A 118 8.98 -12.70 5.25
C ASN A 118 8.50 -12.23 3.87
N SER A 119 8.98 -11.09 3.37
CA SER A 119 8.46 -10.48 2.14
C SER A 119 8.79 -11.29 0.87
N ALA A 120 10.03 -11.78 0.73
CA ALA A 120 10.44 -12.60 -0.41
C ALA A 120 9.71 -13.95 -0.43
N ASP A 121 9.65 -14.63 0.72
CA ASP A 121 8.92 -15.89 0.88
C ASP A 121 7.42 -15.73 0.57
N ALA A 122 6.85 -14.57 0.85
CA ALA A 122 5.47 -14.26 0.50
C ALA A 122 5.27 -14.12 -1.02
N ILE A 123 6.24 -13.60 -1.78
CA ILE A 123 6.21 -13.58 -3.26
C ILE A 123 6.26 -15.01 -3.81
N GLU A 124 7.15 -15.84 -3.28
CA GLU A 124 7.24 -17.27 -3.68
C GLU A 124 5.96 -18.02 -3.35
N TRP A 125 5.39 -17.77 -2.18
CA TRP A 125 4.12 -18.36 -1.79
C TRP A 125 2.98 -17.95 -2.72
N LEU A 126 2.86 -16.66 -3.09
CA LEU A 126 1.89 -16.20 -4.07
C LEU A 126 2.04 -16.95 -5.40
N ALA A 127 3.26 -17.11 -5.90
CA ALA A 127 3.54 -17.86 -7.11
C ALA A 127 3.11 -19.35 -6.97
N SER A 128 3.33 -19.94 -5.81
CA SER A 128 2.96 -21.35 -5.53
C SER A 128 1.46 -21.62 -5.59
N ILE A 129 0.64 -20.59 -5.36
CA ILE A 129 -0.82 -20.68 -5.45
C ILE A 129 -1.39 -20.13 -6.76
N GLY A 130 -0.51 -19.80 -7.72
CA GLY A 130 -0.87 -19.32 -9.06
C GLY A 130 -0.91 -17.81 -9.25
N ALA A 131 -0.45 -17.03 -8.27
CA ALA A 131 -0.41 -15.57 -8.33
C ALA A 131 1.02 -15.05 -8.56
N GLU A 132 1.45 -14.97 -9.81
CA GLU A 132 2.79 -14.51 -10.17
C GLU A 132 2.86 -12.97 -10.31
N VAL A 133 3.78 -12.33 -9.58
CA VAL A 133 4.01 -10.87 -9.58
C VAL A 133 5.47 -10.58 -9.97
N LYS A 134 5.77 -10.66 -11.25
CA LYS A 134 7.14 -10.69 -11.80
C LYS A 134 7.71 -9.33 -12.21
N ASN A 135 6.88 -8.32 -12.43
CA ASN A 135 7.34 -6.99 -12.80
C ASN A 135 7.78 -6.22 -11.57
N VAL A 136 9.02 -5.75 -11.55
CA VAL A 136 9.57 -4.96 -10.43
C VAL A 136 9.67 -3.50 -10.81
N GLY A 137 9.13 -2.61 -9.97
CA GLY A 137 9.10 -1.18 -10.18
C GLY A 137 9.45 -0.37 -8.94
N ALA A 138 9.46 0.96 -9.11
CA ALA A 138 9.69 1.93 -8.04
C ALA A 138 8.36 2.49 -7.51
N PHE A 139 8.29 2.70 -6.18
CA PHE A 139 7.20 3.43 -5.54
C PHE A 139 7.75 4.47 -4.57
N GLY A 140 6.90 5.45 -4.21
CA GLY A 140 7.29 6.56 -3.35
C GLY A 140 7.77 6.11 -1.96
N GLY A 141 8.91 6.64 -1.55
CA GLY A 141 9.52 6.38 -0.25
C GLY A 141 10.42 5.15 -0.18
N ALA A 142 10.44 4.30 -1.21
CA ALA A 142 11.41 3.21 -1.30
C ALA A 142 12.72 3.71 -1.95
N SER A 143 13.85 3.32 -1.39
CA SER A 143 15.19 3.68 -1.89
C SER A 143 15.55 2.98 -3.19
N VAL A 144 14.99 1.79 -3.43
CA VAL A 144 15.24 0.94 -4.60
C VAL A 144 13.93 0.40 -5.17
N LYS A 145 13.97 -0.14 -6.38
CA LYS A 145 12.82 -0.84 -6.97
C LYS A 145 12.57 -2.14 -6.21
N ARG A 146 11.43 -2.25 -5.55
CA ARG A 146 11.03 -3.48 -4.84
C ARG A 146 9.54 -3.79 -4.91
N ILE A 147 8.75 -2.99 -5.66
CA ILE A 147 7.34 -3.31 -5.81
C ILE A 147 7.13 -4.33 -6.91
N HIS A 148 6.57 -5.47 -6.55
CA HIS A 148 6.27 -6.58 -7.45
C HIS A 148 4.84 -6.45 -7.95
N ARG A 149 4.67 -6.47 -9.27
CA ARG A 149 3.38 -6.24 -9.95
C ARG A 149 3.05 -7.40 -10.88
N PRO A 150 1.78 -7.77 -11.02
CA PRO A 150 1.36 -8.74 -12.04
C PRO A 150 1.43 -8.11 -13.43
N VAL A 151 1.59 -8.98 -14.43
CA VAL A 151 1.49 -8.63 -15.85
C VAL A 151 0.45 -9.51 -16.53
N ASN A 152 -0.26 -8.97 -17.49
CA ASN A 152 -1.19 -9.73 -18.31
C ASN A 152 -0.46 -10.53 -19.42
N ALA A 153 -1.21 -11.26 -20.23
CA ALA A 153 -0.67 -12.06 -21.34
C ALA A 153 0.12 -11.25 -22.38
N ASP A 154 -0.18 -9.95 -22.50
CA ASP A 154 0.52 -9.03 -23.40
C ASP A 154 1.77 -8.39 -22.75
N GLY A 155 2.14 -8.80 -21.54
CA GLY A 155 3.27 -8.26 -20.78
C GLY A 155 3.02 -6.89 -20.15
N LYS A 156 1.79 -6.41 -20.12
CA LYS A 156 1.43 -5.11 -19.53
C LYS A 156 1.13 -5.26 -18.03
N VAL A 157 1.62 -4.31 -17.25
CA VAL A 157 1.32 -4.24 -15.81
C VAL A 157 -0.17 -4.09 -15.57
N THR A 158 -0.69 -4.86 -14.61
CA THR A 158 -2.10 -4.85 -14.19
C THR A 158 -2.23 -4.54 -12.69
N ALA A 159 -3.46 -4.23 -12.25
CA ALA A 159 -3.76 -3.96 -10.86
C ALA A 159 -3.57 -5.23 -9.99
N VAL A 160 -2.75 -5.12 -8.93
CA VAL A 160 -2.39 -6.27 -8.09
C VAL A 160 -3.61 -6.87 -7.39
N GLY A 161 -4.50 -6.05 -6.85
CA GLY A 161 -5.68 -6.53 -6.10
C GLY A 161 -6.65 -7.32 -6.96
N ALA A 162 -7.01 -6.76 -8.12
CA ALA A 162 -7.88 -7.42 -9.08
C ALA A 162 -7.28 -8.73 -9.65
N TYR A 163 -5.96 -8.89 -9.57
CA TYR A 163 -5.27 -10.11 -9.98
C TYR A 163 -5.18 -11.15 -8.85
N ILE A 164 -4.69 -10.76 -7.66
CA ILE A 164 -4.43 -11.76 -6.59
C ILE A 164 -5.70 -12.17 -5.83
N VAL A 165 -6.67 -11.28 -5.59
CA VAL A 165 -7.83 -11.59 -4.75
C VAL A 165 -8.69 -12.71 -5.34
N PRO A 166 -9.05 -12.74 -6.64
CA PRO A 166 -9.76 -13.88 -7.22
C PRO A 166 -8.99 -15.21 -7.14
N ILE A 167 -7.64 -15.16 -7.24
CA ILE A 167 -6.80 -16.36 -7.10
C ILE A 167 -6.83 -16.87 -5.66
N LEU A 168 -6.75 -15.96 -4.67
CA LEU A 168 -6.88 -16.31 -3.26
C LEU A 168 -8.25 -16.93 -2.96
N GLU A 169 -9.33 -16.32 -3.47
CA GLU A 169 -10.69 -16.81 -3.30
C GLU A 169 -10.87 -18.20 -3.92
N LYS A 170 -10.39 -18.40 -5.16
CA LYS A 170 -10.40 -19.72 -5.80
C LYS A 170 -9.64 -20.76 -4.97
N ASN A 171 -8.47 -20.43 -4.46
CA ASN A 171 -7.69 -21.33 -3.60
C ASN A 171 -8.42 -21.71 -2.32
N LEU A 172 -9.25 -20.81 -1.76
CA LEU A 172 -10.09 -21.11 -0.60
C LEU A 172 -11.27 -22.01 -0.96
N GLN A 173 -11.91 -21.77 -2.11
CA GLN A 173 -12.98 -22.62 -2.64
C GLN A 173 -12.50 -24.03 -2.92
N ASP A 174 -11.33 -24.18 -3.54
CA ASP A 174 -10.69 -25.49 -3.83
C ASP A 174 -10.37 -26.28 -2.53
N ARG A 175 -10.25 -25.58 -1.38
CA ARG A 175 -10.04 -26.16 -0.04
C ARG A 175 -11.34 -26.29 0.77
N ASN A 176 -12.50 -26.12 0.12
CA ASN A 176 -13.81 -26.18 0.74
C ASN A 176 -14.00 -25.22 1.95
N VAL A 177 -13.36 -24.05 1.93
CA VAL A 177 -13.58 -23.01 2.93
C VAL A 177 -14.96 -22.39 2.71
N GLN A 178 -15.73 -22.32 3.78
CA GLN A 178 -17.08 -21.75 3.73
C GLN A 178 -17.04 -20.22 3.82
N PHE A 179 -17.74 -19.55 2.90
CA PHE A 179 -17.98 -18.09 2.96
C PHE A 179 -19.43 -17.83 3.38
N LEU A 180 -19.62 -16.89 4.28
CA LEU A 180 -20.91 -16.29 4.64
C LEU A 180 -20.85 -14.81 4.25
N PHE A 181 -21.32 -14.51 3.05
CA PHE A 181 -21.45 -13.14 2.55
C PHE A 181 -22.68 -12.45 3.16
N ASP A 182 -22.79 -11.14 3.00
CA ASP A 182 -23.85 -10.32 3.58
C ASP A 182 -24.07 -10.62 5.10
N THR A 183 -22.97 -10.97 5.79
CA THR A 183 -22.99 -11.39 7.19
C THR A 183 -21.97 -10.60 7.99
N THR A 184 -22.46 -9.69 8.82
CA THR A 184 -21.63 -8.78 9.62
C THR A 184 -21.34 -9.38 10.99
N ALA A 185 -20.06 -9.58 11.29
CA ALA A 185 -19.61 -9.93 12.64
C ALA A 185 -19.86 -8.76 13.61
N ASN A 186 -20.42 -9.06 14.79
CA ASN A 186 -20.85 -8.04 15.75
C ASN A 186 -20.12 -8.15 17.09
N GLU A 187 -19.72 -9.36 17.51
CA GLU A 187 -19.17 -9.63 18.84
C GLU A 187 -18.22 -10.82 18.80
N ILE A 188 -17.06 -10.69 19.44
CA ILE A 188 -16.17 -11.81 19.73
C ILE A 188 -16.66 -12.47 21.03
N ILE A 189 -16.95 -13.77 20.98
CA ILE A 189 -17.38 -14.53 22.15
C ILE A 189 -16.15 -14.81 23.01
N MET A 190 -16.12 -14.23 24.21
CA MET A 190 -15.06 -14.42 25.19
C MET A 190 -15.52 -15.39 26.28
N LYS A 191 -14.65 -16.35 26.64
CA LYS A 191 -14.84 -17.28 27.77
C LYS A 191 -13.51 -17.48 28.49
N ASP A 192 -13.51 -17.22 29.78
CA ASP A 192 -12.30 -17.37 30.64
C ASP A 192 -11.05 -16.67 30.08
N GLY A 193 -11.24 -15.45 29.51
CA GLY A 193 -10.18 -14.65 28.89
C GLY A 193 -9.74 -15.13 27.52
N LYS A 194 -10.44 -16.09 26.90
CA LYS A 194 -10.12 -16.64 25.57
C LYS A 194 -11.20 -16.30 24.55
N ALA A 195 -10.82 -16.02 23.33
CA ALA A 195 -11.76 -15.93 22.21
C ALA A 195 -12.18 -17.36 21.79
N VAL A 196 -13.49 -17.61 21.81
CA VAL A 196 -14.06 -18.93 21.56
C VAL A 196 -15.13 -18.93 20.45
N GLY A 197 -15.28 -17.83 19.75
CA GLY A 197 -16.24 -17.73 18.63
C GLY A 197 -16.63 -16.30 18.28
N ILE A 198 -17.64 -16.20 17.41
CA ILE A 198 -18.18 -14.94 16.87
C ILE A 198 -19.69 -14.99 16.89
N LYS A 199 -20.34 -13.87 17.22
CA LYS A 199 -21.74 -13.58 16.89
C LYS A 199 -21.80 -12.66 15.68
N ALA A 200 -22.69 -12.93 14.76
CA ALA A 200 -22.90 -12.17 13.54
C ALA A 200 -24.37 -12.01 13.20
N THR A 201 -24.67 -11.12 12.28
CA THR A 201 -26.01 -10.87 11.77
C THR A 201 -25.99 -10.84 10.26
N GLY A 202 -26.82 -11.66 9.63
CA GLY A 202 -27.05 -11.60 8.20
C GLY A 202 -27.84 -10.35 7.79
N LYS A 203 -27.74 -9.95 6.52
CA LYS A 203 -28.41 -8.78 5.96
C LYS A 203 -29.94 -8.83 6.12
N ASP A 204 -30.52 -10.03 6.17
CA ASP A 204 -31.94 -10.27 6.44
C ASP A 204 -32.29 -10.24 7.94
N GLY A 205 -31.31 -9.97 8.81
CA GLY A 205 -31.47 -9.87 10.26
C GLY A 205 -31.33 -11.19 11.02
N HIS A 206 -31.14 -12.33 10.35
CA HIS A 206 -30.90 -13.59 11.05
C HIS A 206 -29.60 -13.55 11.87
N LYS A 207 -29.63 -14.19 13.05
CA LYS A 207 -28.49 -14.26 13.97
C LYS A 207 -27.67 -15.51 13.72
N VAL A 208 -26.35 -15.34 13.66
CA VAL A 208 -25.39 -16.42 13.47
C VAL A 208 -24.46 -16.46 14.69
N THR A 209 -24.26 -17.66 15.22
CA THR A 209 -23.25 -17.89 16.26
C THR A 209 -22.30 -18.98 15.78
N ILE A 210 -21.02 -18.70 15.75
CA ILE A 210 -19.98 -19.62 15.33
C ILE A 210 -19.03 -19.85 16.50
N ASN A 211 -18.96 -21.08 16.97
CA ASN A 211 -17.95 -21.47 17.96
C ASN A 211 -16.66 -21.85 17.22
N ALA A 212 -15.54 -21.33 17.69
CA ALA A 212 -14.23 -21.57 17.08
C ALA A 212 -13.15 -21.64 18.15
N LYS A 213 -12.07 -22.37 17.87
CA LYS A 213 -10.88 -22.40 18.73
C LYS A 213 -9.99 -21.18 18.52
N SER A 214 -10.11 -20.53 17.36
CA SER A 214 -9.36 -19.33 17.00
C SER A 214 -10.22 -18.41 16.15
N VAL A 215 -10.07 -17.10 16.37
CA VAL A 215 -10.70 -16.04 15.60
C VAL A 215 -9.61 -15.17 14.98
N VAL A 216 -9.68 -14.93 13.69
CA VAL A 216 -8.77 -14.02 12.96
C VAL A 216 -9.58 -12.82 12.47
N ILE A 217 -9.18 -11.63 12.90
CA ILE A 217 -9.79 -10.36 12.47
C ILE A 217 -9.01 -9.85 11.25
N ALA A 218 -9.68 -9.74 10.10
CA ALA A 218 -9.10 -9.27 8.84
C ALA A 218 -10.07 -8.30 8.13
N THR A 219 -10.74 -7.45 8.92
CA THR A 219 -11.87 -6.60 8.51
C THR A 219 -11.47 -5.32 7.79
N GLY A 220 -10.16 -5.06 7.63
CA GLY A 220 -9.66 -3.78 7.12
C GLY A 220 -9.73 -2.66 8.16
N GLY A 221 -9.40 -1.46 7.72
CA GLY A 221 -9.39 -0.27 8.57
C GLY A 221 -10.75 0.43 8.68
N PHE A 222 -10.71 1.73 8.95
CA PHE A 222 -11.91 2.56 9.14
C PHE A 222 -11.98 3.76 8.18
N GLY A 223 -11.25 3.70 7.05
CA GLY A 223 -11.15 4.84 6.10
C GLY A 223 -12.45 5.22 5.38
N ALA A 224 -13.50 4.39 5.42
CA ALA A 224 -14.84 4.72 4.92
C ALA A 224 -15.80 5.21 6.01
N ASN A 225 -15.38 5.19 7.27
CA ASN A 225 -16.17 5.70 8.40
C ASN A 225 -15.80 7.18 8.68
N ALA A 226 -16.58 8.10 8.11
CA ALA A 226 -16.32 9.53 8.20
C ALA A 226 -16.31 10.03 9.66
N GLU A 227 -17.17 9.48 10.53
CA GLU A 227 -17.23 9.86 11.95
C GLU A 227 -15.97 9.40 12.69
N MET A 228 -15.51 8.18 12.41
CA MET A 228 -14.30 7.64 13.02
C MET A 228 -13.05 8.36 12.52
N VAL A 229 -13.01 8.71 11.23
CA VAL A 229 -11.94 9.55 10.64
C VAL A 229 -11.92 10.93 11.29
N GLU A 230 -13.05 11.62 11.39
CA GLU A 230 -13.16 12.93 12.05
C GLU A 230 -12.78 12.85 13.54
N LYS A 231 -13.21 11.80 14.24
CA LYS A 231 -12.87 11.58 15.67
C LYS A 231 -11.36 11.51 15.91
N TYR A 232 -10.64 10.77 15.07
CA TYR A 232 -9.20 10.54 15.28
C TYR A 232 -8.31 11.55 14.56
N LYS A 233 -8.82 12.19 13.48
CA LYS A 233 -8.07 13.16 12.68
C LYS A 233 -9.01 14.25 12.13
N PRO A 234 -9.41 15.22 12.98
CA PRO A 234 -10.42 16.24 12.64
C PRO A 234 -10.12 17.05 11.39
N GLU A 235 -8.84 17.24 11.05
CA GLU A 235 -8.42 17.97 9.85
C GLU A 235 -8.82 17.27 8.53
N LEU A 236 -9.22 16.01 8.57
CA LEU A 236 -9.70 15.25 7.41
C LEU A 236 -11.22 15.30 7.24
N LYS A 237 -11.93 16.09 8.04
CA LYS A 237 -13.36 16.29 7.88
C LYS A 237 -13.71 16.72 6.45
N GLY A 238 -14.62 15.99 5.82
CA GLY A 238 -15.10 16.29 4.47
C GLY A 238 -14.18 15.86 3.33
N PHE A 239 -13.05 15.20 3.62
CA PHE A 239 -12.27 14.57 2.56
C PHE A 239 -13.02 13.39 1.94
N ALA A 240 -12.91 13.22 0.62
CA ALA A 240 -13.35 12.02 -0.05
C ALA A 240 -12.51 10.81 0.41
N THR A 241 -12.98 9.59 0.10
CA THR A 241 -12.28 8.36 0.45
C THR A 241 -12.19 7.40 -0.73
N THR A 242 -11.05 6.72 -0.88
CA THR A 242 -10.87 5.63 -1.84
C THR A 242 -11.32 4.27 -1.30
N ASN A 243 -11.76 4.23 -0.05
CA ASN A 243 -12.07 2.99 0.65
C ASN A 243 -13.36 2.34 0.16
N ALA A 244 -13.39 1.02 0.21
CA ALA A 244 -14.62 0.25 0.07
C ALA A 244 -15.57 0.53 1.25
N GLU A 245 -16.87 0.48 1.00
CA GLU A 245 -17.91 0.78 2.00
C GLU A 245 -17.79 -0.06 3.28
N GLY A 246 -17.25 -1.28 3.20
CA GLY A 246 -17.03 -2.16 4.34
C GLY A 246 -15.91 -1.74 5.29
N ALA A 247 -15.07 -0.76 4.94
CA ALA A 247 -13.97 -0.28 5.78
C ALA A 247 -14.48 0.68 6.89
N GLN A 248 -15.26 0.15 7.83
CA GLN A 248 -16.01 0.89 8.86
C GLN A 248 -15.40 0.82 10.27
N GLY A 249 -14.33 0.00 10.48
CA GLY A 249 -13.69 -0.17 11.78
C GLY A 249 -14.34 -1.17 12.73
N GLN A 250 -15.33 -1.94 12.28
CA GLN A 250 -16.08 -2.90 13.15
C GLN A 250 -15.14 -3.91 13.85
N GLY A 251 -14.10 -4.38 13.14
CA GLY A 251 -13.14 -5.32 13.74
C GLY A 251 -12.35 -4.70 14.89
N ILE A 252 -12.02 -3.41 14.80
CA ILE A 252 -11.35 -2.67 15.87
C ILE A 252 -12.28 -2.55 17.07
N ASP A 253 -13.53 -2.18 16.85
CA ASP A 253 -14.52 -2.06 17.94
C ASP A 253 -14.77 -3.41 18.64
N MET A 254 -14.94 -4.50 17.87
CA MET A 254 -15.09 -5.84 18.44
C MET A 254 -13.88 -6.29 19.25
N ALA A 255 -12.66 -6.04 18.74
CA ALA A 255 -11.43 -6.41 19.42
C ALA A 255 -11.25 -5.61 20.72
N THR A 256 -11.52 -4.30 20.67
CA THR A 256 -11.47 -3.43 21.86
C THR A 256 -12.46 -3.88 22.92
N ALA A 257 -13.68 -4.24 22.53
CA ALA A 257 -14.68 -4.81 23.43
C ALA A 257 -14.22 -6.15 24.04
N ALA A 258 -13.40 -6.92 23.35
CA ALA A 258 -12.78 -8.15 23.82
C ALA A 258 -11.49 -7.92 24.65
N GLY A 259 -11.08 -6.66 24.86
CA GLY A 259 -9.93 -6.28 25.68
C GLY A 259 -8.65 -6.01 24.90
N ALA A 260 -8.69 -5.92 23.58
CA ALA A 260 -7.53 -5.59 22.75
C ALA A 260 -7.09 -4.13 22.96
N ALA A 261 -5.78 -3.90 22.96
CA ALA A 261 -5.19 -2.57 22.85
C ALA A 261 -5.22 -2.08 21.41
N THR A 262 -5.21 -0.76 21.24
CA THR A 262 -5.07 -0.09 19.96
C THR A 262 -3.90 0.88 19.97
N VAL A 263 -3.32 1.13 18.79
CA VAL A 263 -2.19 2.04 18.62
C VAL A 263 -2.38 2.89 17.37
N ASP A 264 -1.80 4.08 17.35
CA ASP A 264 -1.70 4.97 16.17
C ASP A 264 -3.05 5.33 15.50
N MET A 265 -4.15 5.30 16.23
CA MET A 265 -5.51 5.54 15.68
C MET A 265 -5.65 6.88 14.94
N ASN A 266 -4.84 7.88 15.32
CA ASN A 266 -4.79 9.19 14.67
C ASN A 266 -3.87 9.23 13.43
N GLN A 267 -3.20 8.15 13.10
CA GLN A 267 -2.36 8.05 11.91
C GLN A 267 -3.22 7.57 10.74
N ILE A 268 -3.78 8.53 10.01
CA ILE A 268 -4.61 8.29 8.82
C ILE A 268 -3.90 8.89 7.62
N GLN A 269 -3.64 8.08 6.60
CA GLN A 269 -2.97 8.48 5.37
C GLN A 269 -3.99 8.95 4.34
N ILE A 270 -3.70 10.09 3.70
CA ILE A 270 -4.32 10.48 2.44
C ILE A 270 -3.45 10.05 1.27
N HIS A 271 -4.09 9.61 0.18
CA HIS A 271 -3.39 9.30 -1.07
C HIS A 271 -3.35 10.56 -1.93
N PRO A 272 -2.18 10.96 -2.46
CA PRO A 272 -2.04 12.22 -3.19
C PRO A 272 -2.76 12.23 -4.54
N THR A 273 -2.88 11.08 -5.20
CA THR A 273 -3.42 11.00 -6.56
C THR A 273 -4.75 10.25 -6.59
N VAL A 274 -5.84 10.99 -6.40
CA VAL A 274 -7.22 10.48 -6.47
C VAL A 274 -8.00 11.33 -7.45
N HIS A 275 -8.64 10.71 -8.43
CA HIS A 275 -9.58 11.35 -9.33
C HIS A 275 -10.98 11.34 -8.68
N ILE A 276 -11.63 12.49 -8.62
CA ILE A 276 -12.99 12.62 -8.09
C ILE A 276 -13.91 12.97 -9.23
N GLU A 277 -14.91 12.13 -9.48
CA GLU A 277 -15.96 12.38 -10.46
C GLU A 277 -16.96 13.44 -9.97
N GLU A 278 -17.76 13.98 -10.85
CA GLU A 278 -18.74 15.03 -10.53
C GLU A 278 -19.78 14.57 -9.49
N ASP A 279 -20.08 13.27 -9.42
CA ASP A 279 -20.98 12.68 -8.43
C ASP A 279 -20.32 12.45 -7.05
N GLY A 280 -19.02 12.78 -6.91
CA GLY A 280 -18.23 12.64 -5.69
C GLY A 280 -17.54 11.28 -5.53
N ASN A 281 -17.72 10.34 -6.47
CA ASN A 281 -17.00 9.08 -6.43
C ASN A 281 -15.49 9.30 -6.58
N ALA A 282 -14.71 8.68 -5.70
CA ALA A 282 -13.28 8.86 -5.63
C ALA A 282 -12.55 7.59 -6.14
N HIS A 283 -11.75 7.77 -7.17
CA HIS A 283 -11.00 6.71 -7.82
C HIS A 283 -9.51 6.86 -7.59
N LEU A 284 -8.89 5.81 -7.05
CA LEU A 284 -7.45 5.77 -6.84
C LEU A 284 -6.72 5.77 -8.19
N ILE A 285 -5.88 6.77 -8.41
CA ILE A 285 -4.91 6.78 -9.50
C ILE A 285 -3.60 6.23 -8.96
N THR A 286 -3.18 5.10 -9.49
CA THR A 286 -2.08 4.31 -8.93
C THR A 286 -0.79 5.12 -8.78
N GLU A 287 -0.13 4.93 -7.65
CA GLU A 287 1.21 5.48 -7.39
C GLU A 287 2.26 4.99 -8.40
N GLY A 288 2.02 3.83 -9.01
CA GLY A 288 2.88 3.27 -10.04
C GLY A 288 3.15 4.23 -11.19
N LEU A 289 2.18 5.08 -11.56
CA LEU A 289 2.41 6.05 -12.62
C LEU A 289 3.55 7.01 -12.27
N ARG A 290 3.59 7.51 -11.04
CA ARG A 290 4.66 8.39 -10.57
C ARG A 290 6.01 7.66 -10.55
N GLY A 291 6.03 6.42 -10.09
CA GLY A 291 7.20 5.55 -10.13
C GLY A 291 7.67 5.22 -11.55
N ASP A 292 6.74 5.06 -12.48
CA ASP A 292 7.02 4.71 -13.87
C ASP A 292 7.33 5.93 -14.76
N GLY A 293 7.34 7.17 -14.22
CA GLY A 293 7.81 8.35 -14.92
C GLY A 293 6.85 9.52 -15.03
N ALA A 294 5.60 9.38 -14.58
CA ALA A 294 4.64 10.50 -14.56
C ALA A 294 5.13 11.67 -13.71
N ILE A 295 4.71 12.87 -14.08
CA ILE A 295 4.96 14.10 -13.31
C ILE A 295 3.65 14.71 -12.82
N LEU A 296 3.76 15.57 -11.79
CA LEU A 296 2.66 16.37 -11.27
C LEU A 296 2.83 17.84 -11.71
N VAL A 297 1.78 18.38 -12.29
CA VAL A 297 1.75 19.73 -12.84
C VAL A 297 0.61 20.52 -12.17
N ASN A 298 0.88 21.72 -11.70
CA ASN A 298 -0.11 22.59 -11.09
C ASN A 298 -0.93 23.39 -12.14
N ALA A 299 -1.85 24.25 -11.67
CA ALA A 299 -2.69 25.07 -12.54
C ALA A 299 -1.92 26.10 -13.37
N GLU A 300 -0.65 26.39 -13.04
CA GLU A 300 0.23 27.24 -13.85
C GLU A 300 0.99 26.48 -14.95
N GLY A 301 0.85 25.15 -15.05
CA GLY A 301 1.59 24.32 -15.99
C GLY A 301 3.00 23.96 -15.52
N LYS A 302 3.32 24.05 -14.22
CA LYS A 302 4.65 23.81 -13.66
C LYS A 302 4.68 22.58 -12.76
N ARG A 303 5.80 21.83 -12.77
CA ARG A 303 6.13 20.91 -11.67
C ARG A 303 6.29 21.70 -10.38
N PHE A 304 6.02 21.09 -9.24
CA PHE A 304 6.06 21.80 -7.95
C PHE A 304 6.61 20.95 -6.80
N TYR A 305 6.90 19.67 -7.02
CA TYR A 305 7.43 18.78 -5.99
C TYR A 305 8.08 17.51 -6.59
N ASP A 306 8.87 16.78 -5.77
CA ASP A 306 9.36 15.44 -6.08
C ASP A 306 8.20 14.43 -6.04
N GLU A 307 7.77 13.94 -7.18
CA GLU A 307 6.58 13.10 -7.34
C GLU A 307 6.72 11.71 -6.67
N VAL A 308 7.95 11.24 -6.45
CA VAL A 308 8.24 9.94 -5.82
C VAL A 308 8.60 10.05 -4.34
N SER A 309 8.40 11.22 -3.75
CA SER A 309 8.47 11.40 -2.31
C SER A 309 7.32 10.66 -1.61
N THR A 310 7.33 10.62 -0.27
CA THR A 310 6.30 9.92 0.51
C THR A 310 4.92 10.56 0.33
N ARG A 311 3.86 9.75 0.49
CA ARG A 311 2.47 10.17 0.22
C ARG A 311 2.04 11.39 1.02
N ASP A 312 2.42 11.47 2.29
CA ASP A 312 2.12 12.61 3.15
C ASP A 312 2.73 13.91 2.62
N LYS A 313 3.98 13.87 2.13
CA LYS A 313 4.66 15.03 1.59
C LYS A 313 4.08 15.47 0.23
N VAL A 314 3.85 14.51 -0.67
CA VAL A 314 3.24 14.81 -1.98
C VAL A 314 1.82 15.35 -1.79
N SER A 315 1.02 14.75 -0.88
CA SER A 315 -0.32 15.25 -0.55
C SER A 315 -0.29 16.68 0.01
N ALA A 316 0.64 16.96 0.92
CA ALA A 316 0.81 18.31 1.47
C ALA A 316 1.17 19.34 0.38
N ALA A 317 2.05 18.95 -0.55
CA ALA A 317 2.42 19.81 -1.67
C ALA A 317 1.24 20.10 -2.63
N ILE A 318 0.36 19.11 -2.86
CA ILE A 318 -0.87 19.31 -3.66
C ILE A 318 -1.87 20.19 -2.91
N ILE A 319 -2.09 19.94 -1.61
CA ILE A 319 -3.00 20.75 -0.78
C ILE A 319 -2.54 22.22 -0.70
N ALA A 320 -1.24 22.46 -0.79
CA ALA A 320 -0.68 23.81 -0.81
C ALA A 320 -0.91 24.55 -2.15
N GLN A 321 -1.32 23.86 -3.23
CA GLN A 321 -1.71 24.52 -4.48
C GLN A 321 -3.03 25.29 -4.28
N PRO A 322 -3.26 26.40 -5.02
CA PRO A 322 -4.44 27.25 -4.82
C PRO A 322 -5.78 26.50 -4.91
N ASP A 323 -5.90 25.53 -5.81
CA ASP A 323 -7.10 24.73 -6.03
C ASP A 323 -7.04 23.35 -5.33
N LYS A 324 -5.99 23.10 -4.54
CA LYS A 324 -5.73 21.83 -3.84
C LYS A 324 -5.76 20.61 -4.76
N SER A 325 -5.43 20.83 -6.03
CA SER A 325 -5.40 19.79 -7.07
C SER A 325 -4.13 19.91 -7.93
N ALA A 326 -3.89 18.89 -8.76
CA ALA A 326 -2.84 18.90 -9.74
C ALA A 326 -3.26 18.06 -10.95
N TRP A 327 -2.47 18.13 -12.02
CA TRP A 327 -2.56 17.23 -13.16
C TRP A 327 -1.43 16.20 -13.11
N LEU A 328 -1.78 14.93 -13.19
CA LEU A 328 -0.83 13.83 -13.36
C LEU A 328 -0.68 13.57 -14.86
N VAL A 329 0.53 13.76 -15.38
CA VAL A 329 0.83 13.71 -16.83
C VAL A 329 1.56 12.42 -17.18
N VAL A 330 1.09 11.74 -18.22
CA VAL A 330 1.68 10.52 -18.80
C VAL A 330 1.71 10.63 -20.33
N ASP A 331 2.51 9.77 -20.98
CA ASP A 331 2.58 9.67 -22.43
C ASP A 331 2.13 8.30 -22.95
N GLN A 332 2.06 8.16 -24.29
CA GLN A 332 1.65 6.91 -24.92
C GLN A 332 2.58 5.73 -24.59
N ALA A 333 3.88 5.96 -24.43
CA ALA A 333 4.82 4.89 -24.11
C ALA A 333 4.52 4.27 -22.72
N MET A 334 4.04 5.07 -21.77
CA MET A 334 3.56 4.58 -20.48
C MET A 334 2.25 3.80 -20.61
N VAL A 335 1.31 4.28 -21.43
CA VAL A 335 0.03 3.59 -21.71
C VAL A 335 0.29 2.21 -22.31
N ASP A 336 1.24 2.10 -23.25
CA ASP A 336 1.56 0.84 -23.91
C ASP A 336 2.12 -0.24 -22.96
N LYS A 337 2.69 0.18 -21.84
CA LYS A 337 3.27 -0.70 -20.81
C LYS A 337 2.30 -1.03 -19.67
N SER A 338 1.18 -0.31 -19.54
CA SER A 338 0.28 -0.42 -18.40
C SER A 338 -1.19 -0.53 -18.80
N ALA A 339 -1.80 -1.67 -18.53
CA ALA A 339 -3.25 -1.86 -18.69
C ALA A 339 -4.05 -1.00 -17.67
N VAL A 340 -3.45 -0.60 -16.57
CA VAL A 340 -4.08 0.27 -15.57
C VAL A 340 -4.31 1.66 -16.15
N ILE A 341 -3.31 2.25 -16.82
CA ILE A 341 -3.45 3.56 -17.47
C ILE A 341 -4.49 3.49 -18.60
N ALA A 342 -4.44 2.45 -19.43
CA ALA A 342 -5.43 2.22 -20.48
C ALA A 342 -6.86 2.14 -19.89
N GLY A 343 -7.01 1.56 -18.72
CA GLY A 343 -8.27 1.54 -17.96
C GLY A 343 -8.76 2.94 -17.59
N TYR A 344 -7.89 3.82 -17.08
CA TYR A 344 -8.27 5.20 -16.75
C TYR A 344 -8.69 6.01 -17.98
N ILE A 345 -8.01 5.82 -19.12
CA ILE A 345 -8.39 6.44 -20.39
C ILE A 345 -9.78 5.96 -20.82
N LYS A 346 -10.02 4.64 -20.77
CA LYS A 346 -11.32 4.04 -21.11
C LYS A 346 -12.45 4.53 -20.20
N SER A 347 -12.16 4.77 -18.93
CA SER A 347 -13.12 5.31 -17.96
C SER A 347 -13.38 6.82 -18.12
N GLY A 348 -12.65 7.51 -19.01
CA GLY A 348 -12.84 8.94 -19.24
C GLY A 348 -12.20 9.86 -18.19
N TYR A 349 -11.25 9.36 -17.37
CA TYR A 349 -10.61 10.16 -16.34
C TYR A 349 -9.53 11.10 -16.88
N THR A 350 -9.21 11.01 -18.19
CA THR A 350 -8.12 11.74 -18.81
C THR A 350 -8.61 12.82 -19.76
N VAL A 351 -7.85 13.90 -19.84
CA VAL A 351 -7.79 14.77 -21.03
C VAL A 351 -6.59 14.37 -21.87
N THR A 352 -6.62 14.68 -23.18
CA THR A 352 -5.58 14.24 -24.11
C THR A 352 -5.18 15.34 -25.09
N GLY A 353 -3.94 15.28 -25.60
CA GLY A 353 -3.44 16.14 -26.66
C GLY A 353 -2.40 15.40 -27.53
N ALA A 354 -2.37 15.67 -28.83
CA ALA A 354 -1.38 15.14 -29.75
C ALA A 354 -0.01 15.84 -29.59
N THR A 355 0.00 17.05 -29.03
CA THR A 355 1.20 17.81 -28.68
C THR A 355 1.12 18.31 -27.24
N TYR A 356 2.21 18.86 -26.70
CA TYR A 356 2.21 19.48 -25.36
C TYR A 356 1.25 20.69 -25.30
N GLU A 357 1.21 21.50 -26.37
CA GLU A 357 0.32 22.67 -26.47
C GLU A 357 -1.15 22.25 -26.42
N GLU A 358 -1.52 21.20 -27.19
CA GLU A 358 -2.88 20.66 -27.18
C GLU A 358 -3.26 20.10 -25.82
N LEU A 359 -2.34 19.39 -25.15
CA LEU A 359 -2.60 18.88 -23.80
C LEU A 359 -2.74 20.04 -22.81
N ALA A 360 -1.86 21.08 -22.87
CA ALA A 360 -1.96 22.26 -22.04
C ALA A 360 -3.32 22.96 -22.18
N LYS A 361 -3.79 23.12 -23.42
CA LYS A 361 -5.11 23.66 -23.70
C LYS A 361 -6.24 22.81 -23.11
N ALA A 362 -6.15 21.49 -23.22
CA ALA A 362 -7.12 20.56 -22.65
C ALA A 362 -7.13 20.59 -21.10
N MET A 363 -5.98 20.81 -20.48
CA MET A 363 -5.85 21.01 -19.02
C MET A 363 -6.27 22.42 -18.57
N GLY A 364 -6.33 23.41 -19.46
CA GLY A 364 -6.60 24.80 -19.11
C GLY A 364 -5.41 25.51 -18.48
N VAL A 365 -4.18 25.13 -18.82
CA VAL A 365 -2.93 25.73 -18.36
C VAL A 365 -2.22 26.49 -19.48
N ASP A 366 -1.25 27.35 -19.12
CA ASP A 366 -0.47 28.12 -20.10
C ASP A 366 0.40 27.19 -20.99
N GLU A 367 0.21 27.29 -22.30
CA GLU A 367 0.84 26.39 -23.29
C GLU A 367 2.37 26.52 -23.29
N ALA A 368 2.90 27.73 -23.21
CA ALA A 368 4.35 27.98 -23.25
C ALA A 368 5.02 27.48 -21.96
N THR A 369 4.40 27.74 -20.83
CA THR A 369 4.89 27.29 -19.51
C THR A 369 4.90 25.76 -19.44
N PHE A 370 3.80 25.11 -19.83
CA PHE A 370 3.71 23.65 -19.80
C PHE A 370 4.72 22.99 -20.75
N THR A 371 4.85 23.50 -21.97
CA THR A 371 5.85 23.00 -22.95
C THR A 371 7.27 23.12 -22.39
N SER A 372 7.60 24.24 -21.75
CA SER A 372 8.88 24.41 -21.07
C SER A 372 9.09 23.40 -19.93
N THR A 373 8.06 23.17 -19.13
CA THR A 373 8.07 22.17 -18.03
C THR A 373 8.36 20.78 -18.58
N MET A 374 7.68 20.35 -19.64
CA MET A 374 7.89 19.03 -20.26
C MET A 374 9.30 18.88 -20.80
N ASN A 375 9.84 19.90 -21.48
CA ASN A 375 11.20 19.88 -22.02
C ASN A 375 12.25 19.83 -20.89
N THR A 376 12.08 20.61 -19.83
CA THR A 376 12.97 20.60 -18.66
C THR A 376 12.97 19.24 -17.97
N TRP A 377 11.79 18.62 -17.79
CA TRP A 377 11.68 17.30 -17.23
C TRP A 377 12.37 16.23 -18.11
N ASN A 378 12.15 16.24 -19.41
CA ASN A 378 12.77 15.28 -20.31
C ASN A 378 14.31 15.40 -20.30
N GLN A 379 14.86 16.61 -20.21
CA GLN A 379 16.29 16.83 -20.02
C GLN A 379 16.81 16.28 -18.68
N ALA A 380 16.04 16.45 -17.61
CA ALA A 380 16.38 15.88 -16.30
C ALA A 380 16.43 14.33 -16.32
N VAL A 381 15.49 13.71 -17.04
CA VAL A 381 15.48 12.24 -17.25
C VAL A 381 16.71 11.77 -18.03
N GLU A 382 17.07 12.44 -19.12
CA GLU A 382 18.24 12.13 -19.94
C GLU A 382 19.54 12.30 -19.14
N ALA A 383 19.62 13.36 -18.33
CA ALA A 383 20.76 13.66 -17.46
C ALA A 383 20.80 12.76 -16.20
N LYS A 384 19.73 12.02 -15.90
CA LYS A 384 19.51 11.29 -14.63
C LYS A 384 19.72 12.19 -13.41
N SER A 385 19.29 13.46 -13.52
CA SER A 385 19.49 14.50 -12.50
C SER A 385 18.34 15.51 -12.53
N ASP A 386 17.55 15.56 -11.46
CA ASP A 386 16.51 16.56 -11.24
C ASP A 386 17.00 17.64 -10.28
N THR A 387 17.42 18.76 -10.84
CA THR A 387 17.95 19.89 -10.08
C THR A 387 16.85 20.79 -9.48
N GLU A 388 15.59 20.62 -9.91
CA GLU A 388 14.49 21.42 -9.41
C GLU A 388 13.94 20.91 -8.07
N PHE A 389 13.69 19.58 -7.98
CA PHE A 389 13.02 18.98 -6.81
C PHE A 389 13.76 17.77 -6.22
N GLY A 390 14.89 17.38 -6.82
CA GLY A 390 15.75 16.32 -6.27
C GLY A 390 15.16 14.92 -6.38
N ARG A 391 14.33 14.65 -7.38
CA ARG A 391 13.87 13.30 -7.69
C ARG A 391 15.05 12.41 -8.08
N THR A 392 15.11 11.22 -7.50
CA THR A 392 16.22 10.26 -7.69
C THR A 392 15.86 9.05 -8.56
N SER A 393 14.57 8.91 -8.92
CA SER A 393 14.06 7.82 -9.76
C SER A 393 13.62 8.36 -11.10
N PHE A 394 14.24 7.84 -12.16
CA PHE A 394 13.98 8.24 -13.55
C PHE A 394 13.54 7.03 -14.37
N ALA A 395 12.55 7.25 -15.22
CA ALA A 395 12.11 6.30 -16.25
C ALA A 395 12.44 6.86 -17.63
N ASN A 396 11.60 6.62 -18.63
CA ASN A 396 11.77 7.23 -19.94
C ASN A 396 11.28 8.69 -19.94
N PRO A 397 11.81 9.55 -20.83
CA PRO A 397 11.23 10.87 -21.09
C PRO A 397 9.76 10.75 -21.49
N LEU A 398 8.95 11.76 -21.14
CA LEU A 398 7.55 11.87 -21.58
C LEU A 398 7.50 12.52 -22.96
N ALA A 399 7.90 11.77 -23.99
CA ALA A 399 8.11 12.29 -25.35
C ALA A 399 7.33 11.55 -26.44
N THR A 400 6.51 10.56 -26.09
CA THR A 400 5.75 9.75 -27.07
C THR A 400 4.30 10.19 -27.08
N ALA A 401 3.89 10.84 -28.17
CA ALA A 401 2.50 11.26 -28.39
C ALA A 401 1.56 10.05 -28.62
N PRO A 402 0.25 10.18 -28.35
CA PRO A 402 -0.40 11.29 -27.66
C PRO A 402 -0.07 11.34 -26.15
N TYR A 403 -0.34 12.49 -25.54
CA TYR A 403 -0.13 12.77 -24.12
C TYR A 403 -1.47 12.81 -23.40
N TYR A 404 -1.45 12.44 -22.12
CA TYR A 404 -2.65 12.37 -21.28
C TYR A 404 -2.40 13.03 -19.94
N ALA A 405 -3.44 13.63 -19.38
CA ALA A 405 -3.41 14.15 -18.03
C ALA A 405 -4.67 13.78 -17.26
N ILE A 406 -4.51 13.45 -15.98
CA ILE A 406 -5.60 13.13 -15.05
C ILE A 406 -5.63 14.20 -13.98
N LYS A 407 -6.78 14.85 -13.76
CA LYS A 407 -6.94 15.78 -12.63
C LYS A 407 -7.07 14.98 -11.34
N ILE A 408 -6.25 15.33 -10.35
CA ILE A 408 -6.15 14.60 -9.08
C ILE A 408 -6.17 15.55 -7.88
N THR A 409 -6.65 15.02 -6.75
CA THR A 409 -6.60 15.67 -5.44
C THR A 409 -6.39 14.61 -4.36
N PRO A 410 -5.85 14.94 -3.16
CA PRO A 410 -5.72 13.98 -2.07
C PRO A 410 -7.06 13.54 -1.48
N ALA A 411 -7.16 12.25 -1.10
CA ALA A 411 -8.32 11.69 -0.40
C ALA A 411 -7.90 10.67 0.66
N VAL A 412 -8.76 10.38 1.64
CA VAL A 412 -8.54 9.35 2.67
C VAL A 412 -8.31 8.00 2.00
N HIS A 413 -7.25 7.30 2.44
CA HIS A 413 -6.85 6.08 1.76
C HIS A 413 -6.54 4.91 2.69
N HIS A 414 -5.72 5.10 3.73
CA HIS A 414 -5.28 4.02 4.60
C HIS A 414 -5.24 4.48 6.06
N THR A 415 -5.70 3.63 6.97
CA THR A 415 -5.54 3.83 8.41
C THR A 415 -4.36 3.00 8.89
N MET A 416 -3.30 3.65 9.41
CA MET A 416 -2.11 2.96 9.94
C MET A 416 -2.35 2.48 11.37
N GLY A 417 -3.28 3.10 12.07
CA GLY A 417 -3.68 2.70 13.41
C GLY A 417 -4.68 1.56 13.42
N GLY A 418 -4.66 0.81 14.50
CA GLY A 418 -5.54 -0.34 14.69
C GLY A 418 -5.18 -1.19 15.91
N ILE A 419 -5.56 -2.45 15.87
CA ILE A 419 -5.34 -3.45 16.90
C ILE A 419 -3.85 -3.71 17.10
N VAL A 420 -3.37 -3.73 18.33
CA VAL A 420 -1.98 -4.09 18.65
C VAL A 420 -1.80 -5.59 18.49
N ILE A 421 -0.79 -5.96 17.72
CA ILE A 421 -0.38 -7.37 17.53
C ILE A 421 1.12 -7.56 17.83
N ASN A 422 1.52 -8.81 18.03
CA ASN A 422 2.93 -9.21 18.05
C ASN A 422 3.36 -9.83 16.70
N PRO A 423 4.64 -10.19 16.50
CA PRO A 423 5.12 -10.83 15.25
C PRO A 423 4.46 -12.16 14.89
N LYS A 424 3.72 -12.78 15.79
CA LYS A 424 2.88 -13.98 15.54
C LYS A 424 1.45 -13.63 15.15
N ALA A 425 1.15 -12.34 14.96
CA ALA A 425 -0.18 -11.81 14.70
C ALA A 425 -1.20 -12.10 15.84
N GLU A 426 -0.75 -12.41 17.04
CA GLU A 426 -1.59 -12.52 18.23
C GLU A 426 -2.01 -11.12 18.70
N VAL A 427 -3.29 -10.94 18.96
CA VAL A 427 -3.84 -9.68 19.49
C VAL A 427 -3.41 -9.49 20.94
N LEU A 428 -2.91 -8.28 21.27
CA LEU A 428 -2.43 -7.95 22.59
C LEU A 428 -3.43 -7.06 23.35
N ASN A 429 -3.50 -7.26 24.67
CA ASN A 429 -4.23 -6.38 25.59
C ASN A 429 -3.35 -5.17 25.98
N GLU A 430 -3.88 -4.25 26.78
CA GLU A 430 -3.15 -3.06 27.25
C GLU A 430 -1.91 -3.34 28.11
N LYS A 431 -1.78 -4.56 28.62
CA LYS A 431 -0.59 -5.00 29.36
C LYS A 431 0.48 -5.61 28.46
N GLY A 432 0.22 -5.72 27.15
CA GLY A 432 1.10 -6.39 26.18
C GLY A 432 1.01 -7.92 26.20
N GLU A 433 -0.03 -8.48 26.83
CA GLU A 433 -0.26 -9.92 26.90
C GLU A 433 -1.16 -10.37 25.76
N ALA A 434 -0.87 -11.52 25.16
CA ALA A 434 -1.69 -12.08 24.08
C ALA A 434 -3.08 -12.55 24.60
N ILE A 435 -4.13 -12.13 23.88
CA ILE A 435 -5.49 -12.62 24.09
C ILE A 435 -5.61 -13.99 23.41
N SER A 436 -5.68 -15.04 24.20
CA SER A 436 -5.68 -16.41 23.71
C SER A 436 -6.80 -16.65 22.68
N GLY A 437 -6.46 -17.24 21.56
CA GLY A 437 -7.41 -17.56 20.48
C GLY A 437 -7.79 -16.38 19.59
N LEU A 438 -7.21 -15.20 19.80
CA LEU A 438 -7.51 -13.99 19.00
C LEU A 438 -6.30 -13.51 18.22
N TYR A 439 -6.48 -13.36 16.91
CA TYR A 439 -5.46 -12.95 15.95
C TYR A 439 -5.99 -11.82 15.07
N ALA A 440 -5.09 -11.02 14.49
CA ALA A 440 -5.46 -9.99 13.53
C ALA A 440 -4.37 -9.80 12.48
N ALA A 441 -4.76 -9.39 11.26
CA ALA A 441 -3.82 -9.16 10.16
C ALA A 441 -4.34 -8.11 9.17
N GLY A 442 -3.42 -7.39 8.52
CA GLY A 442 -3.70 -6.36 7.54
C GLY A 442 -4.12 -5.03 8.18
N GLU A 443 -4.79 -4.19 7.43
CA GLU A 443 -5.09 -2.79 7.78
C GLU A 443 -5.90 -2.60 9.09
N VAL A 444 -6.50 -3.66 9.63
CA VAL A 444 -7.17 -3.63 10.95
C VAL A 444 -6.16 -3.51 12.10
N THR A 445 -4.89 -3.82 11.85
CA THR A 445 -3.81 -3.78 12.85
C THR A 445 -3.04 -2.47 12.81
N GLY A 446 -2.46 -2.07 13.93
CA GLY A 446 -1.58 -0.92 14.05
C GLY A 446 -0.14 -1.30 14.35
N GLY A 447 0.77 -0.33 14.20
CA GLY A 447 2.18 -0.46 14.54
C GLY A 447 3.10 -0.88 13.40
N VAL A 448 2.60 -1.49 12.33
CA VAL A 448 3.44 -1.90 11.18
C VAL A 448 3.95 -0.69 10.40
N HIS A 449 3.09 0.29 10.15
CA HIS A 449 3.38 1.40 9.23
C HIS A 449 3.70 2.73 9.90
N GLY A 450 3.61 2.81 11.23
CA GLY A 450 3.86 4.04 11.98
C GLY A 450 2.98 5.21 11.52
N ALA A 451 3.57 6.38 11.32
CA ALA A 451 2.82 7.59 10.98
C ALA A 451 2.48 7.73 9.48
N ASN A 452 3.08 6.92 8.61
CA ASN A 452 2.85 6.99 7.16
C ASN A 452 3.29 5.69 6.48
N ARG A 453 2.42 5.11 5.66
CA ARG A 453 2.67 3.84 4.97
C ARG A 453 3.29 4.06 3.59
N LEU A 454 4.36 3.34 3.29
CA LEU A 454 4.95 3.30 1.95
C LEU A 454 4.05 2.56 0.95
N GLY A 455 4.02 3.03 -0.30
CA GLY A 455 3.33 2.35 -1.38
C GLY A 455 3.81 0.91 -1.54
N GLY A 456 2.88 -0.05 -1.70
CA GLY A 456 3.21 -1.48 -1.79
C GLY A 456 3.28 -2.22 -0.45
N ASN A 457 3.48 -1.51 0.68
CA ASN A 457 3.55 -2.17 1.99
C ASN A 457 2.21 -2.70 2.50
N ALA A 458 1.06 -2.15 2.07
CA ALA A 458 -0.24 -2.71 2.48
C ALA A 458 -0.46 -4.11 1.91
N VAL A 459 -0.03 -4.37 0.67
CA VAL A 459 -0.13 -5.70 0.07
C VAL A 459 0.85 -6.66 0.74
N ALA A 460 2.09 -6.22 1.01
CA ALA A 460 3.06 -6.99 1.78
C ALA A 460 2.51 -7.36 3.16
N ASP A 461 1.92 -6.39 3.88
CA ASP A 461 1.33 -6.58 5.20
C ASP A 461 0.23 -7.65 5.19
N PHE A 462 -0.81 -7.50 4.36
CA PHE A 462 -1.91 -8.47 4.41
C PHE A 462 -1.51 -9.86 3.89
N VAL A 463 -0.51 -9.98 3.01
CA VAL A 463 0.01 -11.30 2.58
C VAL A 463 0.86 -11.92 3.68
N VAL A 464 1.85 -11.19 4.21
CA VAL A 464 2.76 -11.70 5.24
C VAL A 464 2.01 -12.02 6.53
N PHE A 465 1.36 -11.02 7.13
CA PHE A 465 0.64 -11.22 8.41
C PHE A 465 -0.62 -12.07 8.23
N GLY A 466 -1.25 -12.06 7.06
CA GLY A 466 -2.33 -12.98 6.72
C GLY A 466 -1.89 -14.45 6.77
N ARG A 467 -0.69 -14.78 6.27
CA ARG A 467 -0.08 -16.11 6.38
C ARG A 467 0.26 -16.43 7.83
N ILE A 468 0.98 -15.53 8.51
CA ILE A 468 1.38 -15.72 9.91
C ILE A 468 0.16 -15.94 10.82
N SER A 469 -0.88 -15.12 10.71
CA SER A 469 -2.10 -15.27 11.51
C SER A 469 -2.79 -16.60 11.25
N GLY A 470 -2.81 -17.06 10.00
CA GLY A 470 -3.39 -18.35 9.63
C GLY A 470 -2.63 -19.54 10.23
N GLN A 471 -1.30 -19.48 10.22
CA GLN A 471 -0.43 -20.48 10.83
C GLN A 471 -0.59 -20.50 12.37
N SER A 472 -0.50 -19.33 13.01
CA SER A 472 -0.66 -19.18 14.45
C SER A 472 -2.04 -19.63 14.94
N ALA A 473 -3.10 -19.26 14.23
CA ALA A 473 -4.47 -19.69 14.54
C ALA A 473 -4.65 -21.21 14.38
N ALA A 474 -4.01 -21.82 13.38
CA ALA A 474 -4.02 -23.27 13.17
C ALA A 474 -3.28 -24.02 14.28
N ASP A 475 -2.17 -23.47 14.77
CA ASP A 475 -1.40 -24.06 15.86
C ASP A 475 -2.18 -24.02 17.18
N ASN A 476 -2.85 -22.91 17.48
CA ASN A 476 -3.73 -22.82 18.65
C ASN A 476 -4.94 -23.76 18.58
N ALA A 477 -5.38 -24.12 17.38
CA ALA A 477 -6.54 -24.97 17.13
C ALA A 477 -6.23 -26.50 17.14
N LYS A 478 -5.06 -26.89 17.65
CA LYS A 478 -4.66 -28.31 17.80
C LYS A 478 -5.47 -29.07 18.84
#